data_667583eac54831ea19c1ed0881787ddc
#
_entry.id   667583eac54831ea19c1ed0881787ddc
#
_cell.length_a   1.000
_cell.length_b   1.000
_cell.length_c   1.000
_cell.angle_alpha   90.00
_cell.angle_beta   90.00
_cell.angle_gamma   90.00
#
_symmetry.space_group_name_H-M   'P 1'
#
loop_
_entity.id
_entity.type
_entity.pdbx_description
1 polymer ?
#
loop_
_entity_poly.entity_id
_entity_poly.type
_entity_poly.pdbx_seq_one_letter_code
_entity_poly.pdbx_strand_id
1 'polypeptide(L)'
;FQIYYARAYSWRGWFGVHPWVAWKLKGESQYTVAQIHGWNAWRGKSTVMVFEDLPDRKWFGSDPTLSLQVRGAKAEVIVSRVKELIKKYPYRDSYRVWPGPNSNTFVSYLIRHTPQLVTELPPHAVGKDWLVDSQLYSKSPSGTGLPFSLLGVLGLTIGLEEGIEVNILGLSFGLDFNRPALKLPMIGRLGFQDQQVE
;
A
#
# COMPACT_ATOMS: atom_id res chain seq x y z
N PHE A 1 -0.34 2.19 14.97
CA PHE A 1 -0.02 1.74 13.60
C PHE A 1 -0.52 2.78 12.60
N GLN A 2 0.27 3.06 11.57
CA GLN A 2 -0.01 4.08 10.56
C GLN A 2 0.39 3.59 9.18
N ILE A 3 -0.33 4.02 8.15
CA ILE A 3 0.02 3.84 6.74
C ILE A 3 0.16 5.22 6.12
N TYR A 4 1.29 5.45 5.49
CA TYR A 4 1.59 6.68 4.77
C TYR A 4 1.89 6.38 3.30
N TYR A 5 1.76 7.40 2.47
CA TYR A 5 2.32 7.44 1.12
C TYR A 5 2.78 8.85 0.76
N ALA A 6 3.73 8.95 -0.13
CA ALA A 6 4.17 10.22 -0.73
C ALA A 6 4.40 10.04 -2.22
N ARG A 7 4.51 11.13 -2.99
CA ARG A 7 4.88 11.05 -4.40
C ARG A 7 6.21 10.30 -4.56
N ALA A 8 6.27 9.42 -5.55
CA ALA A 8 7.46 8.64 -5.83
C ALA A 8 8.63 9.53 -6.26
N TYR A 9 9.85 9.01 -6.15
CA TYR A 9 11.06 9.75 -6.48
C TYR A 9 11.12 10.18 -7.96
N SER A 10 11.54 11.44 -8.19
CA SER A 10 11.79 12.01 -9.52
C SER A 10 10.48 12.04 -10.37
N TRP A 11 10.60 11.95 -11.69
CA TRP A 11 9.48 11.97 -12.64
C TRP A 11 8.40 10.90 -12.38
N ARG A 12 8.77 9.80 -11.68
CA ARG A 12 7.80 8.76 -11.28
C ARG A 12 6.70 9.28 -10.36
N GLY A 13 7.00 10.34 -9.60
CA GLY A 13 6.03 11.01 -8.73
C GLY A 13 4.86 11.65 -9.47
N TRP A 14 4.96 11.86 -10.78
CA TRP A 14 3.84 12.32 -11.60
C TRP A 14 2.75 11.25 -11.72
N PHE A 15 3.16 9.97 -11.74
CA PHE A 15 2.29 8.84 -12.02
C PHE A 15 1.98 8.00 -10.79
N GLY A 16 2.85 8.00 -9.80
CA GLY A 16 2.77 7.06 -8.71
C GLY A 16 3.22 7.58 -7.36
N VAL A 17 3.00 6.74 -6.37
CA VAL A 17 3.38 6.98 -4.97
C VAL A 17 4.30 5.89 -4.45
N HIS A 18 4.95 6.21 -3.34
CA HIS A 18 5.70 5.30 -2.50
C HIS A 18 5.03 5.22 -1.14
N PRO A 19 4.42 4.09 -0.76
CA PRO A 19 3.82 3.89 0.55
C PRO A 19 4.79 3.22 1.51
N TRP A 20 4.51 3.39 2.81
CA TRP A 20 5.15 2.68 3.90
C TRP A 20 4.20 2.50 5.08
N VAL A 21 4.58 1.64 6.00
CA VAL A 21 3.90 1.46 7.28
C VAL A 21 4.80 1.89 8.42
N ALA A 22 4.21 2.44 9.48
CA ALA A 22 4.91 2.82 10.68
C ALA A 22 4.12 2.41 11.92
N TRP A 23 4.81 2.07 13.00
CA TRP A 23 4.18 1.76 14.28
C TRP A 23 5.06 2.14 15.44
N LYS A 24 4.41 2.36 16.59
CA LYS A 24 5.05 2.53 17.88
C LYS A 24 4.20 1.85 18.95
N LEU A 25 4.74 0.84 19.61
CA LEU A 25 4.05 0.15 20.68
C LEU A 25 4.17 0.93 22.01
N LYS A 26 3.32 0.58 22.98
CA LYS A 26 3.37 1.17 24.30
C LYS A 26 4.75 0.94 24.92
N GLY A 27 5.39 2.01 25.39
CA GLY A 27 6.72 1.98 26.00
C GLY A 27 7.89 2.14 25.02
N GLU A 28 7.68 2.05 23.71
CA GLU A 28 8.72 2.39 22.73
C GLU A 28 8.91 3.91 22.66
N SER A 29 10.16 4.36 22.50
CA SER A 29 10.50 5.78 22.37
C SER A 29 10.36 6.30 20.95
N GLN A 30 10.64 5.45 19.96
CA GLN A 30 10.67 5.78 18.54
C GLN A 30 9.65 4.96 17.74
N TYR A 31 9.33 5.44 16.55
CA TYR A 31 8.56 4.66 15.60
C TYR A 31 9.48 3.69 14.84
N THR A 32 8.96 2.51 14.58
CA THR A 32 9.53 1.60 13.57
C THR A 32 8.83 1.86 12.24
N VAL A 33 9.61 2.01 11.19
CA VAL A 33 9.15 2.18 9.80
C VAL A 33 9.52 0.95 9.00
N ALA A 34 8.57 0.44 8.21
CA ALA A 34 8.82 -0.64 7.26
C ALA A 34 8.42 -0.21 5.85
N GLN A 35 9.35 -0.34 4.89
CA GLN A 35 9.19 0.09 3.51
C GLN A 35 10.09 -0.69 2.55
N ILE A 36 9.91 -0.48 1.26
CA ILE A 36 10.74 -1.07 0.20
C ILE A 36 11.76 -0.06 -0.31
N HIS A 37 13.03 -0.46 -0.31
CA HIS A 37 14.11 0.24 -1.00
C HIS A 37 14.53 -0.54 -2.25
N GLY A 38 13.94 -0.21 -3.40
CA GLY A 38 14.10 -0.97 -4.64
C GLY A 38 15.55 -1.09 -5.13
N TRP A 39 16.38 -0.07 -4.89
CA TRP A 39 17.82 -0.10 -5.25
C TRP A 39 18.65 -1.15 -4.50
N ASN A 40 18.13 -1.72 -3.41
CA ASN A 40 18.79 -2.79 -2.69
C ASN A 40 18.82 -4.10 -3.51
N ALA A 41 17.81 -4.34 -4.35
CA ALA A 41 17.77 -5.50 -5.24
C ALA A 41 19.01 -5.56 -6.15
N TRP A 42 19.42 -4.41 -6.71
CA TRP A 42 20.61 -4.32 -7.56
C TRP A 42 21.93 -4.56 -6.81
N ARG A 43 21.90 -4.46 -5.49
CA ARG A 43 23.04 -4.70 -4.61
C ARG A 43 23.03 -6.09 -3.97
N GLY A 44 22.10 -6.97 -4.39
CA GLY A 44 21.92 -8.30 -3.81
C GLY A 44 21.49 -8.29 -2.35
N LYS A 45 20.81 -7.21 -1.91
CA LYS A 45 20.31 -7.04 -0.54
C LYS A 45 18.79 -7.05 -0.52
N SER A 46 18.22 -7.43 0.63
CA SER A 46 16.78 -7.34 0.84
C SER A 46 16.26 -5.94 0.52
N THR A 47 15.18 -5.88 -0.28
CA THR A 47 14.48 -4.64 -0.56
C THR A 47 13.65 -4.17 0.61
N VAL A 48 13.23 -5.09 1.48
CA VAL A 48 12.45 -4.78 2.69
C VAL A 48 13.37 -4.19 3.73
N MET A 49 13.08 -2.95 4.11
CA MET A 49 13.80 -2.22 5.15
C MET A 49 12.87 -2.02 6.36
N VAL A 50 13.40 -2.32 7.55
CA VAL A 50 12.73 -2.08 8.83
C VAL A 50 13.73 -1.37 9.73
N PHE A 51 13.40 -0.16 10.18
CA PHE A 51 14.31 0.68 10.94
C PHE A 51 13.55 1.72 11.79
N GLU A 52 14.22 2.31 12.77
CA GLU A 52 13.65 3.39 13.57
C GLU A 52 13.77 4.72 12.82
N ASP A 53 12.66 5.48 12.72
CA ASP A 53 12.61 6.80 12.09
C ASP A 53 11.32 7.56 12.48
N LEU A 54 11.21 8.81 12.02
CA LEU A 54 9.97 9.57 12.03
C LEU A 54 8.95 8.91 11.08
N PRO A 55 7.71 8.67 11.52
CA PRO A 55 6.71 7.99 10.71
C PRO A 55 6.31 8.79 9.46
N ASP A 56 6.39 10.11 9.55
CA ASP A 56 5.99 11.10 8.54
C ASP A 56 7.18 11.81 7.88
N ARG A 57 8.35 11.16 7.84
CA ARG A 57 9.52 11.70 7.13
C ARG A 57 9.21 11.91 5.66
N LYS A 58 9.59 13.07 5.12
CA LYS A 58 9.49 13.37 3.69
C LYS A 58 10.22 12.33 2.83
N TRP A 59 9.57 11.86 1.79
CA TRP A 59 10.16 10.94 0.83
C TRP A 59 10.76 11.73 -0.33
N PHE A 60 12.10 11.85 -0.35
CA PHE A 60 12.83 12.65 -1.35
C PHE A 60 12.24 14.05 -1.58
N GLY A 61 11.88 14.73 -0.50
CA GLY A 61 11.31 16.08 -0.52
C GLY A 61 9.79 16.13 -0.67
N SER A 62 9.13 15.01 -1.01
CA SER A 62 7.67 14.94 -1.08
C SER A 62 7.06 14.79 0.31
N ASP A 63 6.03 15.57 0.59
CA ASP A 63 5.29 15.49 1.85
C ASP A 63 4.47 14.19 1.93
N PRO A 64 4.48 13.51 3.09
CA PRO A 64 3.69 12.32 3.29
C PRO A 64 2.20 12.64 3.50
N THR A 65 1.36 11.76 3.00
CA THR A 65 -0.08 11.74 3.28
C THR A 65 -0.37 10.55 4.20
N LEU A 66 -1.01 10.80 5.33
CA LEU A 66 -1.52 9.76 6.22
C LEU A 66 -2.78 9.15 5.58
N SER A 67 -2.74 7.85 5.28
CA SER A 67 -3.88 7.11 4.73
C SER A 67 -4.71 6.45 5.84
N LEU A 68 -4.05 5.84 6.80
CA LEU A 68 -4.70 5.15 7.92
C LEU A 68 -3.94 5.38 9.22
N GLN A 69 -4.67 5.56 10.32
CA GLN A 69 -4.13 5.47 11.67
C GLN A 69 -5.03 4.63 12.55
N VAL A 70 -4.45 3.67 13.26
CA VAL A 70 -5.13 2.83 14.26
C VAL A 70 -4.36 2.89 15.58
N ARG A 71 -5.09 3.02 16.69
CA ARG A 71 -4.53 3.14 18.04
C ARG A 71 -5.02 2.03 18.98
N GLY A 72 -4.41 1.95 20.15
CA GLY A 72 -4.81 1.04 21.23
C GLY A 72 -4.58 -0.43 20.91
N ALA A 73 -5.37 -1.31 21.52
CA ALA A 73 -5.21 -2.76 21.43
C ALA A 73 -5.34 -3.30 20.00
N LYS A 74 -6.19 -2.69 19.17
CA LYS A 74 -6.32 -3.04 17.76
C LYS A 74 -4.98 -2.85 17.01
N ALA A 75 -4.26 -1.77 17.31
CA ALA A 75 -2.95 -1.52 16.71
C ALA A 75 -1.91 -2.58 17.12
N GLU A 76 -1.92 -3.06 18.35
CA GLU A 76 -1.00 -4.11 18.81
C GLU A 76 -1.20 -5.42 18.04
N VAL A 77 -2.45 -5.81 17.80
CA VAL A 77 -2.80 -6.99 16.98
C VAL A 77 -2.31 -6.81 15.54
N ILE A 78 -2.55 -5.64 14.94
CA ILE A 78 -2.08 -5.31 13.60
C ILE A 78 -0.56 -5.39 13.52
N VAL A 79 0.16 -4.77 14.46
CA VAL A 79 1.63 -4.76 14.48
C VAL A 79 2.20 -6.17 14.59
N SER A 80 1.62 -7.02 15.43
CA SER A 80 2.04 -8.42 15.56
C SER A 80 1.92 -9.15 14.21
N ARG A 81 0.77 -9.01 13.55
CA ARG A 81 0.52 -9.63 12.25
C ARG A 81 1.43 -9.07 11.15
N VAL A 82 1.61 -7.75 11.09
CA VAL A 82 2.46 -7.08 10.11
C VAL A 82 3.92 -7.52 10.25
N LYS A 83 4.44 -7.63 11.47
CA LYS A 83 5.81 -8.15 11.74
C LYS A 83 6.00 -9.58 11.19
N GLU A 84 4.99 -10.44 11.31
CA GLU A 84 5.02 -11.79 10.75
C GLU A 84 5.02 -11.75 9.21
N LEU A 85 4.13 -10.96 8.62
CA LEU A 85 4.00 -10.82 7.17
C LEU A 85 5.25 -10.23 6.51
N ILE A 86 5.90 -9.26 7.15
CA ILE A 86 7.18 -8.71 6.70
C ILE A 86 8.24 -9.82 6.57
N LYS A 87 8.31 -10.74 7.51
CA LYS A 87 9.26 -11.87 7.46
C LYS A 87 8.92 -12.86 6.34
N LYS A 88 7.64 -13.02 6.01
CA LYS A 88 7.12 -13.95 5.00
C LYS A 88 6.95 -13.33 3.61
N TYR A 89 7.27 -12.03 3.44
CA TYR A 89 7.08 -11.36 2.15
C TYR A 89 7.90 -12.04 1.04
N PRO A 90 7.26 -12.55 -0.03
CA PRO A 90 7.94 -13.41 -0.99
C PRO A 90 8.90 -12.68 -1.92
N TYR A 91 8.74 -11.36 -2.12
CA TYR A 91 9.53 -10.57 -3.04
C TYR A 91 10.59 -9.70 -2.37
N ARG A 92 11.14 -10.16 -1.24
CA ARG A 92 12.11 -9.37 -0.48
C ARG A 92 13.44 -9.13 -1.19
N ASP A 93 13.78 -9.94 -2.20
CA ASP A 93 15.04 -9.84 -2.96
C ASP A 93 14.83 -9.40 -4.41
N SER A 94 13.59 -9.00 -4.77
CA SER A 94 13.26 -8.55 -6.10
C SER A 94 12.49 -7.23 -6.09
N TYR A 95 12.70 -6.43 -7.15
CA TYR A 95 12.01 -5.17 -7.33
C TYR A 95 11.85 -4.84 -8.81
N ARG A 96 10.63 -4.50 -9.19
CA ARG A 96 10.31 -3.96 -10.52
C ARG A 96 9.41 -2.74 -10.33
N VAL A 97 9.84 -1.60 -10.86
CA VAL A 97 9.07 -0.35 -10.78
C VAL A 97 7.67 -0.55 -11.35
N TRP A 98 7.58 -1.26 -12.48
CA TRP A 98 6.35 -1.59 -13.18
C TRP A 98 6.45 -2.99 -13.81
N PRO A 99 5.38 -3.78 -13.81
CA PRO A 99 4.10 -3.59 -13.10
C PRO A 99 4.20 -3.90 -11.61
N GLY A 100 5.28 -4.49 -11.14
CA GLY A 100 5.60 -4.93 -9.78
C GLY A 100 6.42 -6.21 -9.81
N PRO A 101 6.84 -6.72 -8.64
CA PRO A 101 6.58 -6.23 -7.29
C PRO A 101 7.37 -4.96 -6.95
N ASN A 102 6.73 -4.04 -6.24
CA ASN A 102 7.31 -2.76 -5.80
C ASN A 102 6.82 -2.36 -4.40
N SER A 103 7.03 -1.10 -3.99
CA SER A 103 6.59 -0.61 -2.68
C SER A 103 5.08 -0.67 -2.48
N ASN A 104 4.30 -0.38 -3.53
CA ASN A 104 2.83 -0.46 -3.47
C ASN A 104 2.36 -1.91 -3.32
N THR A 105 3.01 -2.85 -4.03
CA THR A 105 2.77 -4.29 -3.89
C THR A 105 2.99 -4.76 -2.44
N PHE A 106 4.07 -4.29 -1.80
CA PHE A 106 4.41 -4.66 -0.44
C PHE A 106 3.34 -4.20 0.57
N VAL A 107 2.98 -2.91 0.54
CA VAL A 107 1.98 -2.40 1.49
C VAL A 107 0.60 -2.98 1.20
N SER A 108 0.23 -3.15 -0.07
CA SER A 108 -1.01 -3.84 -0.47
C SER A 108 -1.05 -5.29 0.03
N TYR A 109 0.10 -6.01 -0.03
CA TYR A 109 0.22 -7.35 0.55
C TYR A 109 -0.02 -7.33 2.07
N LEU A 110 0.58 -6.39 2.81
CA LEU A 110 0.37 -6.27 4.25
C LEU A 110 -1.11 -6.01 4.60
N ILE A 111 -1.74 -5.07 3.89
CA ILE A 111 -3.16 -4.73 4.09
C ILE A 111 -4.03 -5.98 3.84
N ARG A 112 -3.87 -6.61 2.67
CA ARG A 112 -4.68 -7.76 2.23
C ARG A 112 -4.60 -8.96 3.19
N HIS A 113 -3.46 -9.15 3.86
CA HIS A 113 -3.26 -10.26 4.79
C HIS A 113 -3.43 -9.89 6.27
N THR A 114 -3.92 -8.69 6.56
CA THR A 114 -4.22 -8.20 7.91
C THR A 114 -5.69 -7.83 8.00
N PRO A 115 -6.60 -8.75 8.37
CA PRO A 115 -8.05 -8.54 8.33
C PRO A 115 -8.57 -7.35 9.14
N GLN A 116 -7.78 -6.86 10.09
CA GLN A 116 -8.09 -5.67 10.89
C GLN A 116 -7.87 -4.36 10.13
N LEU A 117 -7.20 -4.39 8.98
CA LEU A 117 -6.96 -3.24 8.12
C LEU A 117 -8.02 -3.20 7.01
N VAL A 118 -9.13 -2.49 7.27
CA VAL A 118 -10.18 -2.25 6.26
C VAL A 118 -9.84 -0.95 5.54
N THR A 119 -8.91 -1.00 4.60
CA THR A 119 -8.43 0.15 3.84
C THR A 119 -7.83 -0.28 2.51
N GLU A 120 -7.56 0.68 1.64
CA GLU A 120 -6.86 0.46 0.37
C GLU A 120 -5.77 1.50 0.14
N LEU A 121 -4.89 1.25 -0.81
CA LEU A 121 -3.96 2.26 -1.32
C LEU A 121 -4.63 3.14 -2.37
N PRO A 122 -4.18 4.39 -2.52
CA PRO A 122 -4.78 5.32 -3.47
C PRO A 122 -4.68 4.81 -4.93
N PRO A 123 -5.55 5.27 -5.85
CA PRO A 123 -5.63 4.76 -7.22
C PRO A 123 -4.35 4.97 -8.04
N HIS A 124 -3.49 5.90 -7.64
CA HIS A 124 -2.17 6.12 -8.23
C HIS A 124 -1.03 5.32 -7.55
N ALA A 125 -1.38 4.34 -6.72
CA ALA A 125 -0.41 3.37 -6.18
C ALA A 125 -0.16 2.25 -7.18
N VAL A 126 0.62 2.52 -8.23
CA VAL A 126 0.94 1.59 -9.30
C VAL A 126 1.59 0.32 -8.76
N GLY A 127 0.97 -0.84 -9.03
CA GLY A 127 1.39 -2.14 -8.48
C GLY A 127 0.63 -2.59 -7.23
N LYS A 128 -0.36 -1.81 -6.75
CA LYS A 128 -1.24 -2.23 -5.64
C LYS A 128 -2.04 -3.50 -5.99
N ASP A 129 -2.37 -3.67 -7.27
CA ASP A 129 -3.17 -4.77 -7.79
C ASP A 129 -2.34 -6.00 -8.19
N TRP A 130 -1.03 -5.96 -8.00
CA TRP A 130 -0.17 -7.12 -8.15
C TRP A 130 -0.51 -8.16 -7.10
N LEU A 131 -1.00 -9.33 -7.53
CA LEU A 131 -1.28 -10.45 -6.65
C LEU A 131 -0.04 -11.35 -6.50
N VAL A 132 0.17 -11.85 -5.28
CA VAL A 132 1.27 -12.75 -4.97
C VAL A 132 1.07 -14.10 -5.69
N ASP A 133 2.18 -14.74 -6.08
CA ASP A 133 2.20 -16.06 -6.70
C ASP A 133 1.39 -16.17 -8.02
N SER A 134 1.31 -15.06 -8.77
CA SER A 134 0.60 -15.00 -10.06
C SER A 134 -0.88 -15.43 -9.96
N GLN A 135 -1.48 -15.27 -8.80
CA GLN A 135 -2.91 -15.50 -8.62
C GLN A 135 -3.70 -14.54 -9.50
N LEU A 136 -4.80 -15.04 -10.09
CA LEU A 136 -5.69 -14.20 -10.92
C LEU A 136 -6.75 -13.49 -10.10
N TYR A 137 -7.08 -13.99 -8.91
CA TYR A 137 -8.07 -13.42 -8.00
C TYR A 137 -7.61 -13.57 -6.54
N SER A 138 -8.11 -12.70 -5.70
CA SER A 138 -7.81 -12.69 -4.27
C SER A 138 -8.96 -12.03 -3.51
N LYS A 139 -8.85 -11.87 -2.21
CA LYS A 139 -9.65 -10.86 -1.50
C LYS A 139 -9.03 -9.49 -1.78
N SER A 140 -9.88 -8.45 -1.85
CA SER A 140 -9.39 -7.08 -1.92
C SER A 140 -8.58 -6.70 -0.68
N PRO A 141 -7.79 -5.63 -0.71
CA PRO A 141 -7.07 -5.16 0.46
C PRO A 141 -8.00 -4.91 1.67
N SER A 142 -9.14 -4.28 1.47
CA SER A 142 -10.13 -4.06 2.53
C SER A 142 -10.81 -5.35 3.03
N GLY A 143 -10.74 -6.44 2.27
CA GLY A 143 -11.47 -7.68 2.52
C GLY A 143 -12.94 -7.64 2.12
N THR A 144 -13.44 -6.51 1.59
CA THR A 144 -14.86 -6.31 1.23
C THR A 144 -15.18 -6.59 -0.23
N GLY A 145 -14.17 -6.85 -1.06
CA GLY A 145 -14.30 -7.04 -2.49
C GLY A 145 -13.46 -8.18 -3.05
N LEU A 146 -13.59 -8.35 -4.36
CA LEU A 146 -12.90 -9.36 -5.16
C LEU A 146 -12.13 -8.67 -6.29
N PRO A 147 -10.81 -8.55 -6.22
CA PRO A 147 -9.98 -8.17 -7.35
C PRO A 147 -9.74 -9.38 -8.25
N PHE A 148 -9.93 -9.18 -9.54
CA PHE A 148 -9.32 -9.97 -10.60
C PHE A 148 -8.14 -9.17 -11.15
N SER A 149 -6.97 -9.80 -11.24
CA SER A 149 -5.77 -9.12 -11.70
C SER A 149 -4.89 -10.04 -12.52
N LEU A 150 -4.55 -9.61 -13.72
CA LEU A 150 -3.56 -10.25 -14.57
C LEU A 150 -2.22 -9.53 -14.37
N LEU A 151 -1.41 -10.06 -13.45
CA LEU A 151 -0.07 -9.54 -13.13
C LEU A 151 -0.02 -8.03 -12.82
N GLY A 152 -1.08 -7.45 -12.24
CA GLY A 152 -1.16 -6.02 -11.97
C GLY A 152 -1.22 -5.12 -13.21
N VAL A 153 -1.31 -5.70 -14.41
CA VAL A 153 -1.34 -4.97 -15.70
C VAL A 153 -2.76 -4.71 -16.16
N LEU A 154 -3.63 -5.70 -16.03
CA LEU A 154 -5.06 -5.61 -16.32
C LEU A 154 -5.85 -6.17 -15.16
N GLY A 155 -6.89 -5.48 -14.74
CA GLY A 155 -7.66 -5.95 -13.59
C GLY A 155 -9.02 -5.27 -13.45
N LEU A 156 -9.88 -5.92 -12.67
CA LEU A 156 -11.17 -5.41 -12.24
C LEU A 156 -11.33 -5.71 -10.75
N THR A 157 -11.64 -4.70 -9.96
CA THR A 157 -11.97 -4.87 -8.55
C THR A 157 -13.39 -4.38 -8.31
N ILE A 158 -14.17 -5.19 -7.59
CA ILE A 158 -15.52 -4.81 -7.15
C ILE A 158 -15.58 -5.07 -5.65
N GLY A 159 -15.88 -4.05 -4.86
CA GLY A 159 -15.94 -4.13 -3.40
C GLY A 159 -16.68 -2.97 -2.77
N LEU A 160 -17.06 -3.12 -1.51
CA LEU A 160 -17.77 -2.05 -0.79
C LEU A 160 -16.85 -0.85 -0.51
N GLU A 161 -15.60 -1.10 -0.12
CA GLU A 161 -14.61 -0.03 0.13
C GLU A 161 -13.92 0.42 -1.15
N GLU A 162 -13.64 -0.51 -2.06
CA GLU A 162 -12.97 -0.22 -3.34
C GLU A 162 -13.93 0.42 -4.36
N GLY A 163 -15.23 0.17 -4.24
CA GLY A 163 -16.18 0.50 -5.29
C GLY A 163 -16.00 -0.39 -6.51
N ILE A 164 -16.02 0.19 -7.70
CA ILE A 164 -15.67 -0.48 -8.97
C ILE A 164 -14.39 0.17 -9.49
N GLU A 165 -13.33 -0.61 -9.61
CA GLU A 165 -12.04 -0.18 -10.17
C GLU A 165 -11.65 -1.02 -11.37
N VAL A 166 -11.21 -0.36 -12.43
CA VAL A 166 -10.57 -0.98 -13.59
C VAL A 166 -9.10 -0.59 -13.59
N ASN A 167 -8.22 -1.58 -13.60
CA ASN A 167 -6.79 -1.39 -13.72
C ASN A 167 -6.38 -1.66 -15.18
N ILE A 168 -5.72 -0.70 -15.79
CA ILE A 168 -5.15 -0.80 -17.14
C ILE A 168 -3.70 -0.33 -17.07
N LEU A 169 -2.75 -1.23 -17.39
CA LEU A 169 -1.32 -0.96 -17.33
C LEU A 169 -0.83 -0.46 -15.97
N GLY A 170 -1.46 -0.93 -14.88
CA GLY A 170 -1.13 -0.49 -13.52
C GLY A 170 -1.75 0.86 -13.13
N LEU A 171 -2.56 1.46 -13.99
CA LEU A 171 -3.30 2.70 -13.73
C LEU A 171 -4.74 2.36 -13.35
N SER A 172 -5.16 2.75 -12.15
CA SER A 172 -6.50 2.43 -11.65
C SER A 172 -7.46 3.60 -11.89
N PHE A 173 -8.59 3.28 -12.51
CA PHE A 173 -9.74 4.14 -12.71
C PHE A 173 -10.91 3.55 -11.94
N GLY A 174 -11.68 4.34 -11.20
CA GLY A 174 -12.77 3.78 -10.42
C GLY A 174 -13.82 4.76 -9.99
N LEU A 175 -14.92 4.20 -9.50
CA LEU A 175 -16.01 4.88 -8.84
C LEU A 175 -16.24 4.25 -7.48
N ASP A 176 -16.16 5.05 -6.44
CA ASP A 176 -16.57 4.65 -5.10
C ASP A 176 -17.99 5.13 -4.83
N PHE A 177 -18.86 4.20 -4.43
CA PHE A 177 -20.26 4.48 -4.14
C PHE A 177 -20.52 4.61 -2.64
N ASN A 178 -19.68 4.01 -1.81
CA ASN A 178 -19.81 4.06 -0.35
C ASN A 178 -19.41 5.44 0.19
N ARG A 179 -18.32 5.98 -0.36
CA ARG A 179 -17.90 7.38 -0.15
C ARG A 179 -17.76 8.04 -1.52
N PRO A 180 -18.84 8.63 -2.07
CA PRO A 180 -18.90 9.04 -3.47
C PRO A 180 -17.67 9.78 -3.94
N ALA A 181 -16.91 9.16 -4.83
CA ALA A 181 -15.69 9.69 -5.38
C ALA A 181 -15.33 9.06 -6.73
N LEU A 182 -14.69 9.87 -7.57
CA LEU A 182 -14.03 9.40 -8.79
C LEU A 182 -12.57 9.12 -8.47
N LYS A 183 -12.11 7.92 -8.79
CA LYS A 183 -10.72 7.49 -8.61
C LYS A 183 -10.01 7.60 -9.96
N LEU A 184 -8.95 8.40 -10.02
CA LEU A 184 -8.20 8.65 -11.24
C LEU A 184 -6.71 8.36 -11.02
N PRO A 185 -6.02 7.75 -11.99
CA PRO A 185 -4.58 7.62 -11.94
C PRO A 185 -3.94 9.01 -11.96
N MET A 186 -2.74 9.15 -11.42
CA MET A 186 -1.96 10.39 -11.33
C MET A 186 -2.57 11.46 -10.40
N ILE A 187 -3.89 11.64 -10.41
CA ILE A 187 -4.63 12.65 -9.63
C ILE A 187 -4.96 12.12 -8.24
N GLY A 188 -5.38 10.86 -8.16
CA GLY A 188 -5.86 10.25 -6.93
C GLY A 188 -7.39 10.23 -6.86
N ARG A 189 -7.94 10.53 -5.69
CA ARG A 189 -9.36 10.49 -5.38
C ARG A 189 -9.96 11.90 -5.45
N LEU A 190 -11.01 12.06 -6.23
CA LEU A 190 -11.81 13.27 -6.32
C LEU A 190 -13.20 13.03 -5.73
N GLY A 191 -13.50 13.63 -4.60
CA GLY A 191 -14.74 13.43 -3.84
C GLY A 191 -14.47 13.33 -2.34
N PHE A 192 -15.27 12.54 -1.63
CA PHE A 192 -15.08 12.34 -0.19
C PHE A 192 -13.75 11.67 0.11
N GLN A 193 -13.08 12.14 1.15
CA GLN A 193 -11.76 11.63 1.55
C GLN A 193 -11.88 10.19 2.10
N ASP A 194 -10.83 9.43 1.87
CA ASP A 194 -10.72 8.04 2.29
C ASP A 194 -9.81 7.87 3.53
N GLN A 195 -9.44 8.97 4.15
CA GLN A 195 -8.62 8.96 5.34
C GLN A 195 -9.36 8.34 6.51
N GLN A 196 -8.76 7.34 7.12
CA GLN A 196 -9.30 6.64 8.28
C GLN A 196 -8.42 6.88 9.50
N VAL A 197 -8.99 7.45 10.55
CA VAL A 197 -8.35 7.66 11.84
C VAL A 197 -9.22 6.99 12.91
N GLU A 198 -8.72 5.88 13.49
CA GLU A 198 -9.37 5.11 14.54
C GLU A 198 -8.55 5.09 15.83
#